data_efc891376fff31658259429aa0fdaf86
#
_entry.id   efc891376fff31658259429aa0fdaf86
#
_cell.length_a   1.000
_cell.length_b   1.000
_cell.length_c   1.000
_cell.angle_alpha   90.00
_cell.angle_beta   90.00
_cell.angle_gamma   90.00
#
_symmetry.space_group_name_H-M   'P 1'
#
loop_
_entity.id
_entity.type
_entity.pdbx_description
1 polymer ?
#
loop_
_entity_poly.entity_id
_entity_poly.type
_entity_poly.pdbx_seq_one_letter_code
_entity_poly.pdbx_strand_id
1 'polypeptide(L)'
;DAEETARRRGVATVELTEYFRGLIDERRAEPKDDLISKAIAFEIDDAPATQEDLESFCILMFMAGLDTVTATLGTTFLYLSTHQEDRQAIVED
;
A
#
# COMPACT_ATOMS: atom_id res chain seq x y z
N ASP A 1 -15.21 20.80 -5.43
CA ASP A 1 -14.69 21.24 -6.71
C ASP A 1 -13.30 20.63 -6.98
N ALA A 2 -12.81 20.73 -8.20
CA ALA A 2 -11.54 20.07 -8.59
C ALA A 2 -10.32 20.67 -7.88
N GLU A 3 -10.29 21.96 -7.65
CA GLU A 3 -9.19 22.67 -6.98
C GLU A 3 -9.11 22.28 -5.49
N GLU A 4 -10.22 22.24 -4.81
CA GLU A 4 -10.29 21.81 -3.41
C GLU A 4 -9.91 20.34 -3.28
N THR A 5 -10.34 19.49 -4.20
CA THR A 5 -9.97 18.09 -4.22
C THR A 5 -8.47 17.91 -4.44
N ALA A 6 -7.88 18.66 -5.37
CA ALA A 6 -6.43 18.64 -5.60
C ALA A 6 -5.65 19.11 -4.37
N ARG A 7 -6.11 20.17 -3.71
CA ARG A 7 -5.51 20.68 -2.47
C ARG A 7 -5.54 19.62 -1.37
N ARG A 8 -6.68 18.97 -1.15
CA ARG A 8 -6.81 17.91 -0.13
C ARG A 8 -5.91 16.72 -0.41
N ARG A 9 -5.78 16.32 -1.68
CA ARG A 9 -4.85 15.25 -2.08
C ARG A 9 -3.40 15.64 -1.80
N GLY A 10 -3.03 16.87 -2.10
CA GLY A 10 -1.70 17.37 -1.81
C GLY A 10 -1.36 17.34 -0.32
N VAL A 11 -2.28 17.80 0.53
CA VAL A 11 -2.11 17.75 2.00
C VAL A 11 -1.99 16.32 2.48
N ALA A 12 -2.87 15.43 2.03
CA ALA A 12 -2.83 14.02 2.43
C ALA A 12 -1.53 13.33 1.99
N THR A 13 -1.01 13.66 0.80
CA THR A 13 0.27 13.13 0.33
C THR A 13 1.43 13.55 1.21
N VAL A 14 1.46 14.83 1.61
CA VAL A 14 2.50 15.34 2.52
C VAL A 14 2.43 14.64 3.87
N GLU A 15 1.25 14.55 4.47
CA GLU A 15 1.05 13.86 5.75
C GLU A 15 1.48 12.39 5.69
N LEU A 16 1.12 11.71 4.62
CA LEU A 16 1.49 10.30 4.40
C LEU A 16 3.01 10.15 4.24
N THR A 17 3.65 11.03 3.49
CA THR A 17 5.10 11.03 3.31
C THR A 17 5.82 11.25 4.64
N GLU A 18 5.38 12.20 5.44
CA GLU A 18 5.94 12.46 6.77
C GLU A 18 5.78 11.28 7.71
N TYR A 19 4.63 10.63 7.68
CA TYR A 19 4.38 9.41 8.47
C TYR A 19 5.37 8.29 8.11
N PHE A 20 5.53 7.99 6.83
CA PHE A 20 6.46 6.94 6.39
C PHE A 20 7.92 7.32 6.61
N ARG A 21 8.27 8.61 6.46
CA ARG A 21 9.63 9.09 6.78
C ARG A 21 9.99 8.79 8.22
N GLY A 22 9.10 9.13 9.16
CA GLY A 22 9.31 8.82 10.58
C GLY A 22 9.42 7.32 10.85
N LEU A 23 8.60 6.53 10.19
CA LEU A 23 8.61 5.06 10.34
C LEU A 23 9.90 4.44 9.77
N ILE A 24 10.38 4.92 8.63
CA ILE A 24 11.65 4.51 8.03
C ILE A 24 12.81 4.84 8.97
N ASP A 25 12.85 6.05 9.53
CA ASP A 25 13.89 6.46 10.48
C ASP A 25 13.86 5.60 11.74
N GLU A 26 12.69 5.28 12.27
CA GLU A 26 12.53 4.36 13.40
C GLU A 26 13.10 2.98 13.08
N ARG A 27 12.80 2.44 11.89
CA ARG A 27 13.29 1.11 11.48
C ARG A 27 14.77 1.08 11.14
N ARG A 28 15.37 2.22 10.77
CA ARG A 28 16.83 2.32 10.64
C ARG A 28 17.52 2.25 11.97
N ALA A 29 16.95 2.91 12.98
CA ALA A 29 17.49 2.90 14.33
C ALA A 29 17.28 1.55 15.02
N GLU A 30 16.12 0.95 14.84
CA GLU A 30 15.73 -0.32 15.46
C GLU A 30 15.02 -1.21 14.44
N PRO A 31 15.77 -2.03 13.67
CA PRO A 31 15.17 -2.93 12.69
C PRO A 31 14.22 -3.94 13.33
N LYS A 32 13.10 -4.22 12.64
CA LYS A 32 12.11 -5.21 13.03
C LYS A 32 11.93 -6.24 11.92
N ASP A 33 11.21 -7.32 12.18
CA ASP A 33 10.87 -8.30 11.15
C ASP A 33 9.61 -7.84 10.40
N ASP A 34 9.77 -6.78 9.62
CA ASP A 34 8.70 -6.21 8.80
C ASP A 34 9.21 -5.79 7.41
N LEU A 35 8.27 -5.44 6.54
CA LEU A 35 8.55 -5.10 5.16
C LEU A 35 9.42 -3.84 5.03
N ILE A 36 9.22 -2.84 5.88
CA ILE A 36 10.01 -1.60 5.83
C ILE A 36 11.47 -1.87 6.20
N SER A 37 11.71 -2.65 7.23
CA SER A 37 13.08 -3.04 7.62
C SER A 37 13.77 -3.83 6.50
N LYS A 38 13.04 -4.71 5.81
CA LYS A 38 13.55 -5.44 4.66
C LYS A 38 13.85 -4.51 3.48
N ALA A 39 12.96 -3.55 3.21
CA ALA A 39 13.13 -2.59 2.13
C ALA A 39 14.36 -1.68 2.32
N ILE A 40 14.66 -1.30 3.56
CA ILE A 40 15.85 -0.50 3.89
C ILE A 40 17.15 -1.20 3.43
N ALA A 41 17.17 -2.53 3.41
CA ALA A 41 18.31 -3.32 2.96
C ALA A 41 18.34 -3.56 1.43
N PHE A 42 17.38 -3.05 0.68
CA PHE A 42 17.33 -3.24 -0.78
C PHE A 42 18.39 -2.41 -1.49
N GLU A 43 18.89 -2.97 -2.57
CA GLU A 43 19.75 -2.29 -3.53
C GLU A 43 18.99 -2.07 -4.84
N ILE A 44 19.16 -0.90 -5.42
CA ILE A 44 18.59 -0.52 -6.70
C ILE A 44 19.76 -0.12 -7.60
N ASP A 45 19.94 -0.82 -8.73
CA ASP A 45 21.06 -0.60 -9.66
C ASP A 45 22.43 -0.64 -8.96
N ASP A 46 22.63 -1.67 -8.11
CA ASP A 46 23.86 -1.90 -7.32
C ASP A 46 24.20 -0.78 -6.31
N ALA A 47 23.21 0.01 -5.91
CA ALA A 47 23.36 1.04 -4.91
C ALA A 47 22.26 0.89 -3.82
N PRO A 48 22.56 1.25 -2.56
CA PRO A 48 21.53 1.22 -1.53
C PRO A 48 20.33 2.10 -1.89
N ALA A 49 19.13 1.63 -1.57
CA ALA A 49 17.90 2.42 -1.77
C ALA A 49 18.01 3.76 -1.02
N THR A 50 17.68 4.84 -1.71
CA THR A 50 17.68 6.19 -1.13
C THR A 50 16.47 6.40 -0.22
N GLN A 51 16.49 7.47 0.56
CA GLN A 51 15.32 7.87 1.36
C GLN A 51 14.08 8.07 0.49
N GLU A 52 14.25 8.73 -0.66
CA GLU A 52 13.16 8.96 -1.62
C GLU A 52 12.62 7.66 -2.20
N ASP A 53 13.48 6.71 -2.53
CA ASP A 53 13.08 5.38 -3.00
C ASP A 53 12.22 4.66 -1.95
N LEU A 54 12.62 4.70 -0.69
CA LEU A 54 11.92 4.06 0.42
C LEU A 54 10.57 4.72 0.70
N GLU A 55 10.52 6.05 0.69
CA GLU A 55 9.26 6.78 0.85
C GLU A 55 8.28 6.48 -0.29
N SER A 56 8.76 6.48 -1.51
CA SER A 56 7.97 6.14 -2.70
C SER A 56 7.46 4.70 -2.66
N PHE A 57 8.31 3.76 -2.24
CA PHE A 57 7.93 2.36 -2.06
C PHE A 57 6.82 2.21 -1.02
N CYS A 58 6.94 2.84 0.13
CA CYS A 58 5.93 2.78 1.19
C CYS A 58 4.58 3.35 0.74
N ILE A 59 4.59 4.50 0.05
CA ILE A 59 3.39 5.14 -0.47
C ILE A 59 2.73 4.24 -1.54
N LEU A 60 3.53 3.69 -2.45
CA LEU A 60 3.03 2.79 -3.49
C LEU A 60 2.38 1.55 -2.88
N MET A 61 3.02 0.91 -1.92
CA MET A 61 2.48 -0.28 -1.24
C MET A 61 1.21 0.03 -0.47
N PHE A 62 1.17 1.18 0.19
CA PHE A 62 -0.01 1.64 0.91
C PHE A 62 -1.20 1.86 -0.04
N MET A 63 -1.00 2.60 -1.13
CA MET A 63 -2.06 2.88 -2.10
C MET A 63 -2.51 1.62 -2.84
N ALA A 64 -1.58 0.78 -3.26
CA ALA A 64 -1.88 -0.46 -3.96
C ALA A 64 -2.69 -1.44 -3.08
N GLY A 65 -2.44 -1.46 -1.78
CA GLY A 65 -3.09 -2.36 -0.85
C GLY A 65 -4.46 -1.91 -0.37
N LEU A 66 -4.80 -0.61 -0.48
CA LEU A 66 -6.08 -0.09 0.02
C LEU A 66 -7.24 -0.34 -0.93
N ASP A 67 -7.15 0.17 -2.15
CA ASP A 67 -8.30 0.24 -3.05
C ASP A 67 -8.52 -1.03 -3.85
N THR A 68 -7.44 -1.69 -4.30
CA THR A 68 -7.57 -2.84 -5.21
C THR A 68 -8.20 -4.05 -4.55
N VAL A 69 -7.74 -4.43 -3.36
CA VAL A 69 -8.30 -5.57 -2.61
C VAL A 69 -9.73 -5.28 -2.19
N THR A 70 -9.99 -4.09 -1.67
CA THR A 70 -11.34 -3.67 -1.24
C THR A 70 -12.32 -3.70 -2.41
N ALA A 71 -11.96 -3.11 -3.55
CA ALA A 71 -12.80 -3.07 -4.74
C ALA A 71 -13.03 -4.49 -5.31
N THR A 72 -11.98 -5.29 -5.39
CA THR A 72 -12.06 -6.66 -5.92
C THR A 72 -12.91 -7.55 -5.02
N LEU A 73 -12.71 -7.49 -3.70
CA LEU A 73 -13.53 -8.24 -2.75
C LEU A 73 -14.99 -7.80 -2.80
N GLY A 74 -15.26 -6.50 -2.82
CA GLY A 74 -16.61 -5.99 -2.92
C GLY A 74 -17.33 -6.47 -4.17
N THR A 75 -16.69 -6.38 -5.32
CA THR A 75 -17.22 -6.85 -6.60
C THR A 75 -17.42 -8.38 -6.60
N THR A 76 -16.45 -9.12 -6.05
CA THR A 76 -16.51 -10.58 -5.96
C THR A 76 -17.68 -11.03 -5.09
N PHE A 77 -17.84 -10.45 -3.91
CA PHE A 77 -18.96 -10.79 -3.03
C PHE A 77 -20.30 -10.41 -3.63
N LEU A 78 -20.40 -9.27 -4.31
CA LEU A 78 -21.61 -8.88 -5.02
C LEU A 78 -21.97 -9.90 -6.10
N TYR A 79 -21.00 -10.30 -6.91
CA TYR A 79 -21.18 -11.33 -7.94
C TYR A 79 -21.62 -12.65 -7.32
N LEU A 80 -20.90 -13.17 -6.34
CA LEU A 80 -21.19 -14.46 -5.71
C LEU A 80 -22.53 -14.46 -4.96
N SER A 81 -23.01 -13.32 -4.49
CA SER A 81 -24.31 -13.22 -3.82
C SER A 81 -25.47 -13.56 -4.75
N THR A 82 -25.30 -13.37 -6.07
CA THR A 82 -26.30 -13.64 -7.10
C THR A 82 -25.98 -14.84 -7.97
N HIS A 83 -24.80 -15.47 -7.80
CA HIS A 83 -24.34 -16.63 -8.57
C HIS A 83 -24.02 -17.80 -7.65
N GLN A 84 -25.07 -18.47 -7.18
CA GLN A 84 -24.95 -19.54 -6.18
C GLN A 84 -24.13 -20.74 -6.68
N GLU A 85 -24.22 -21.08 -7.96
CA GLU A 85 -23.45 -22.20 -8.53
C GLU A 85 -21.95 -21.95 -8.47
N ASP A 86 -21.50 -20.75 -8.79
CA ASP A 86 -20.08 -20.37 -8.72
C ASP A 86 -19.57 -20.36 -7.27
N ARG A 87 -20.40 -19.85 -6.36
CA ARG A 87 -20.10 -19.85 -4.93
C ARG A 87 -19.93 -21.27 -4.40
N GLN A 88 -20.83 -22.18 -4.78
CA GLN A 88 -20.79 -23.57 -4.38
C GLN A 88 -19.56 -24.29 -4.95
N ALA A 89 -19.20 -24.02 -6.20
CA ALA A 89 -17.99 -24.56 -6.84
C ALA A 89 -16.72 -24.18 -6.08
N ILE A 90 -16.62 -22.94 -5.58
CA ILE A 90 -15.48 -22.49 -4.78
C ILE A 90 -15.39 -23.25 -3.45
N VAL A 91 -16.53 -23.49 -2.80
CA VAL A 91 -16.58 -24.21 -1.51
C VAL A 91 -16.23 -25.69 -1.68
N GLU A 92 -16.61 -26.31 -2.78
CA GLU A 92 -16.40 -27.74 -3.04
C GLU A 92 -15.00 -28.06 -3.58
N ASP A 93 -14.30 -27.09 -4.11
CA ASP A 93 -12.93 -27.26 -4.63
C ASP A 93 -11.89 -27.04 -3.50
#